data_7c183406bcec52cf78d6641bc4803d0f
#
_entry.id   7c183406bcec52cf78d6641bc4803d0f
#
_cell.length_a   1.000
_cell.length_b   1.000
_cell.length_c   1.000
_cell.angle_alpha   90.00
_cell.angle_beta   90.00
_cell.angle_gamma   90.00
#
_symmetry.space_group_name_H-M   'P 1'
#
loop_
_entity.id
_entity.type
_entity.pdbx_description
1 polymer ?
#
loop_
_entity_poly.entity_id
_entity_poly.type
_entity_poly.pdbx_seq_one_letter_code
_entity_poly.pdbx_strand_id
1 'polypeptide(L)'
;MNIPFSPPDISQLEINEIVDAMKSKWITTGPRTKLFENMISEYCGTPKTVAVSSCTAGMELVLRYLGVGPGDEVIVPVYTYTATASVVFHVGATIVMCDVGKSRYTIDYDQIADKITPRTKVIMPVDIGGVMVDYDRIFEIVESKKDIFQPANEVQKQYGRVVVLADAAHSFGACRNGIKSGAYADFTVFSFHAVKNMTTAEGGAITWRHEEDIDDEERYHWFMLYCLHGQSKDALAKMQLGAWEYDIVYPAYKCNMTDIAAAIGIMQLRRFDGMKERRQEIIKRYDKILLNTGIERMYHFASDNEGNAHLYMMRIPGITEQQRNEIIVKMAEAGVATNVHFKPLPMHTAYKNLGFDIKDFPNAYNQYCNEISLPLNSVLTDQEADFVAQTMREILEGNYVKKAPEELVLKRVREGNDADIFAVQELLQMCGEEMFIRYNQLHWATPLSINIIQEEALSTEVYLVYDEKENLVATFHMSENPSMYFDVDKKAMYFQRMAVVPSLWRRGVGTRLLQMVEDKARKDGCECIRCTVYSESHHALWFLQKHGFKTLYKRPSKHFILLCMEKQL
;
A
#
# COMPACT_ATOMS: atom_id res chain seq x y z
N MET A 1 -28.57 -10.52 0.03
CA MET A 1 -28.10 -9.45 0.93
C MET A 1 -27.88 -8.20 0.09
N ASN A 2 -27.94 -7.01 0.67
CA ASN A 2 -27.56 -5.78 -0.03
C ASN A 2 -26.46 -5.11 0.78
N ILE A 3 -25.22 -5.23 0.29
CA ILE A 3 -24.01 -4.80 1.01
C ILE A 3 -23.44 -3.56 0.32
N PRO A 4 -23.56 -2.37 0.95
CA PRO A 4 -23.02 -1.13 0.42
C PRO A 4 -21.48 -1.12 0.51
N PHE A 5 -20.82 -0.34 -0.35
CA PHE A 5 -19.35 -0.34 -0.43
C PHE A 5 -18.69 0.21 0.84
N SER A 6 -19.05 1.42 1.28
CA SER A 6 -18.40 2.08 2.42
C SER A 6 -19.36 3.08 3.11
N PRO A 7 -20.39 2.63 3.80
CA PRO A 7 -21.25 3.49 4.60
C PRO A 7 -20.43 4.03 5.80
N PRO A 8 -20.70 5.27 6.25
CA PRO A 8 -20.07 5.81 7.46
C PRO A 8 -20.57 5.07 8.71
N ASP A 9 -19.67 4.87 9.67
CA ASP A 9 -19.98 4.31 10.98
C ASP A 9 -20.34 5.44 11.96
N ILE A 10 -21.62 5.72 12.11
CA ILE A 10 -22.14 6.77 13.00
C ILE A 10 -22.88 6.14 14.17
N SER A 11 -22.50 6.50 15.37
CA SER A 11 -23.13 6.04 16.61
C SER A 11 -23.92 7.16 17.31
N GLN A 12 -24.56 6.82 18.41
CA GLN A 12 -25.27 7.80 19.24
C GLN A 12 -24.31 8.84 19.85
N LEU A 13 -23.01 8.54 19.95
CA LEU A 13 -22.02 9.46 20.52
C LEU A 13 -21.84 10.69 19.61
N GLU A 14 -21.67 10.49 18.31
CA GLU A 14 -21.57 11.58 17.32
C GLU A 14 -22.85 12.42 17.29
N ILE A 15 -24.02 11.77 17.31
CA ILE A 15 -25.32 12.46 17.33
C ILE A 15 -25.45 13.34 18.58
N ASN A 16 -25.11 12.82 19.74
CA ASN A 16 -25.19 13.57 20.99
C ASN A 16 -24.24 14.78 21.02
N GLU A 17 -23.01 14.62 20.51
CA GLU A 17 -22.02 15.70 20.49
C GLU A 17 -22.42 16.81 19.49
N ILE A 18 -23.03 16.46 18.34
CA ILE A 18 -23.62 17.45 17.43
C ILE A 18 -24.75 18.23 18.11
N VAL A 19 -25.65 17.52 18.81
CA VAL A 19 -26.75 18.14 19.54
C VAL A 19 -26.21 19.11 20.59
N ASP A 20 -25.14 18.75 21.32
CA ASP A 20 -24.51 19.59 22.31
C ASP A 20 -23.83 20.81 21.66
N ALA A 21 -23.14 20.64 20.52
CA ALA A 21 -22.61 21.75 19.74
C ALA A 21 -23.70 22.74 19.34
N MET A 22 -24.83 22.26 18.84
CA MET A 22 -25.97 23.11 18.46
C MET A 22 -26.57 23.85 19.68
N LYS A 23 -26.73 23.18 20.83
CA LYS A 23 -27.23 23.80 22.06
C LYS A 23 -26.29 24.87 22.60
N SER A 24 -24.98 24.70 22.44
CA SER A 24 -23.99 25.70 22.85
C SER A 24 -24.08 27.01 22.07
N LYS A 25 -24.79 27.02 20.92
CA LYS A 25 -24.89 28.11 19.94
C LYS A 25 -23.55 28.48 19.31
N TRP A 26 -22.52 27.67 19.47
CA TRP A 26 -21.23 27.80 18.80
C TRP A 26 -21.11 26.74 17.71
N ILE A 27 -21.27 27.15 16.46
CA ILE A 27 -21.39 26.23 15.30
C ILE A 27 -20.34 26.47 14.21
N THR A 28 -19.59 27.58 14.26
CA THR A 28 -18.42 27.84 13.40
C THR A 28 -17.15 27.37 14.10
N THR A 29 -15.96 27.62 13.51
CA THR A 29 -14.68 27.29 14.15
C THR A 29 -14.61 27.84 15.59
N GLY A 30 -14.33 26.98 16.54
CA GLY A 30 -14.36 27.35 17.94
C GLY A 30 -13.70 26.31 18.86
N PRO A 31 -14.21 26.13 20.09
CA PRO A 31 -13.58 25.25 21.07
C PRO A 31 -13.48 23.79 20.65
N ARG A 32 -14.48 23.25 19.91
CA ARG A 32 -14.47 21.87 19.45
C ARG A 32 -13.43 21.66 18.35
N THR A 33 -13.32 22.60 17.42
CA THR A 33 -12.28 22.54 16.38
C THR A 33 -10.89 22.52 17.03
N LYS A 34 -10.62 23.39 18.01
CA LYS A 34 -9.34 23.42 18.75
C LYS A 34 -9.07 22.12 19.51
N LEU A 35 -10.09 21.56 20.16
CA LEU A 35 -9.96 20.28 20.84
C LEU A 35 -9.65 19.17 19.84
N PHE A 36 -10.30 19.13 18.70
CA PHE A 36 -10.09 18.13 17.65
C PHE A 36 -8.69 18.23 17.06
N GLU A 37 -8.19 19.44 16.77
CA GLU A 37 -6.81 19.69 16.34
C GLU A 37 -5.79 19.12 17.34
N ASN A 38 -5.97 19.40 18.63
CA ASN A 38 -5.09 18.89 19.69
C ASN A 38 -5.14 17.35 19.78
N MET A 39 -6.32 16.76 19.70
CA MET A 39 -6.48 15.29 19.73
C MET A 39 -5.81 14.63 18.53
N ILE A 40 -5.87 15.22 17.32
CA ILE A 40 -5.15 14.72 16.15
C ILE A 40 -3.65 14.82 16.35
N SER A 41 -3.15 15.97 16.86
CA SER A 41 -1.72 16.17 17.15
C SER A 41 -1.20 15.12 18.13
N GLU A 42 -1.93 14.88 19.22
CA GLU A 42 -1.59 13.86 20.21
C GLU A 42 -1.62 12.45 19.60
N TYR A 43 -2.67 12.13 18.83
CA TYR A 43 -2.81 10.83 18.21
C TYR A 43 -1.69 10.54 17.20
N CYS A 44 -1.34 11.50 16.36
CA CYS A 44 -0.30 11.36 15.33
C CYS A 44 1.12 11.54 15.85
N GLY A 45 1.31 12.18 17.02
CA GLY A 45 2.63 12.56 17.54
C GLY A 45 3.24 13.75 16.79
N THR A 46 2.41 14.73 16.40
CA THR A 46 2.83 15.92 15.66
C THR A 46 2.78 17.18 16.52
N PRO A 47 3.60 18.22 16.24
CA PRO A 47 3.62 19.42 17.08
C PRO A 47 2.29 20.17 17.04
N LYS A 48 1.65 20.25 15.88
CA LYS A 48 0.39 20.97 15.65
C LYS A 48 -0.43 20.31 14.56
N THR A 49 -1.71 20.67 14.54
CA THR A 49 -2.69 20.29 13.51
C THR A 49 -3.55 21.49 13.16
N VAL A 50 -3.91 21.65 11.89
CA VAL A 50 -4.92 22.62 11.45
C VAL A 50 -6.06 21.86 10.78
N ALA A 51 -7.26 21.97 11.32
CA ALA A 51 -8.47 21.38 10.76
C ALA A 51 -9.06 22.25 9.65
N VAL A 52 -9.30 21.64 8.50
CA VAL A 52 -9.77 22.29 7.28
C VAL A 52 -11.02 21.61 6.72
N SER A 53 -11.66 22.25 5.73
CA SER A 53 -12.92 21.76 5.14
C SER A 53 -12.76 20.51 4.26
N SER A 54 -11.55 20.20 3.81
CA SER A 54 -11.24 18.99 3.02
C SER A 54 -9.75 18.74 2.90
N CYS A 55 -9.34 17.51 2.60
CA CYS A 55 -7.96 17.18 2.23
C CYS A 55 -7.47 18.03 1.05
N THR A 56 -8.30 18.21 0.03
CA THR A 56 -7.99 19.03 -1.16
C THR A 56 -7.61 20.45 -0.77
N ALA A 57 -8.43 21.11 0.08
CA ALA A 57 -8.11 22.44 0.59
C ALA A 57 -6.81 22.46 1.38
N GLY A 58 -6.56 21.44 2.22
CA GLY A 58 -5.33 21.33 2.99
C GLY A 58 -4.09 21.19 2.11
N MET A 59 -4.13 20.34 1.08
CA MET A 59 -3.01 20.19 0.14
C MET A 59 -2.73 21.48 -0.63
N GLU A 60 -3.78 22.18 -1.10
CA GLU A 60 -3.59 23.48 -1.76
C GLU A 60 -2.97 24.51 -0.81
N LEU A 61 -3.42 24.58 0.44
CA LEU A 61 -2.84 25.48 1.44
C LEU A 61 -1.36 25.19 1.69
N VAL A 62 -0.95 23.92 1.75
CA VAL A 62 0.47 23.54 1.90
C VAL A 62 1.28 24.02 0.69
N LEU A 63 0.80 23.80 -0.54
CA LEU A 63 1.46 24.31 -1.74
C LEU A 63 1.59 25.84 -1.72
N ARG A 64 0.57 26.56 -1.25
CA ARG A 64 0.59 28.02 -1.07
C ARG A 64 1.58 28.45 0.02
N TYR A 65 1.63 27.75 1.15
CA TYR A 65 2.61 28.00 2.20
C TYR A 65 4.05 27.89 1.68
N LEU A 66 4.30 26.86 0.89
CA LEU A 66 5.59 26.65 0.23
C LEU A 66 5.87 27.64 -0.91
N GLY A 67 4.88 28.50 -1.28
CA GLY A 67 5.01 29.45 -2.37
C GLY A 67 5.13 28.80 -3.75
N VAL A 68 4.59 27.60 -3.92
CA VAL A 68 4.56 26.87 -5.21
C VAL A 68 3.61 27.56 -6.16
N GLY A 69 4.05 27.81 -7.40
CA GLY A 69 3.28 28.53 -8.39
C GLY A 69 3.76 28.35 -9.84
N PRO A 70 3.41 29.31 -10.73
CA PRO A 70 3.80 29.23 -12.15
C PRO A 70 5.33 29.13 -12.32
N GLY A 71 5.78 28.16 -13.11
CA GLY A 71 7.20 27.86 -13.34
C GLY A 71 7.76 26.75 -12.46
N ASP A 72 7.10 26.43 -11.36
CA ASP A 72 7.44 25.30 -10.50
C ASP A 72 6.85 23.99 -10.98
N GLU A 73 7.42 22.88 -10.54
CA GLU A 73 6.99 21.51 -10.82
C GLU A 73 6.65 20.78 -9.53
N VAL A 74 5.58 19.97 -9.58
CA VAL A 74 5.19 19.06 -8.50
C VAL A 74 5.05 17.66 -9.05
N ILE A 75 5.78 16.71 -8.45
CA ILE A 75 5.71 15.29 -8.83
C ILE A 75 4.55 14.63 -8.10
N VAL A 76 3.66 13.96 -8.87
CA VAL A 76 2.50 13.24 -8.34
C VAL A 76 2.40 11.84 -8.96
N PRO A 77 1.87 10.82 -8.27
CA PRO A 77 1.59 9.54 -8.90
C PRO A 77 0.44 9.68 -9.91
N VAL A 78 0.53 8.95 -11.02
CA VAL A 78 -0.53 8.90 -12.02
C VAL A 78 -1.76 8.11 -11.55
N TYR A 79 -1.55 7.20 -10.60
CA TYR A 79 -2.55 6.30 -10.02
C TYR A 79 -3.04 6.86 -8.68
N THR A 80 -3.95 7.79 -8.74
CA THR A 80 -4.51 8.51 -7.59
C THR A 80 -5.87 9.11 -7.91
N TYR A 81 -6.53 9.66 -6.89
CA TYR A 81 -7.70 10.52 -7.08
C TYR A 81 -7.28 11.90 -7.58
N THR A 82 -8.17 12.55 -8.33
CA THR A 82 -7.89 13.84 -8.99
C THR A 82 -7.39 14.93 -8.04
N ALA A 83 -7.78 14.90 -6.76
CA ALA A 83 -7.40 15.95 -5.80
C ALA A 83 -5.89 16.18 -5.72
N THR A 84 -5.07 15.10 -5.72
CA THR A 84 -3.60 15.16 -5.66
C THR A 84 -3.00 16.00 -6.79
N ALA A 85 -3.53 15.88 -8.01
CA ALA A 85 -3.02 16.62 -9.17
C ALA A 85 -3.75 17.94 -9.41
N SER A 86 -5.04 18.05 -9.06
CA SER A 86 -5.81 19.26 -9.30
C SER A 86 -5.32 20.44 -8.45
N VAL A 87 -4.83 20.21 -7.23
CA VAL A 87 -4.26 21.28 -6.39
C VAL A 87 -2.99 21.88 -7.00
N VAL A 88 -2.20 21.07 -7.72
CA VAL A 88 -1.03 21.55 -8.47
C VAL A 88 -1.47 22.49 -9.59
N PHE A 89 -2.54 22.11 -10.32
CA PHE A 89 -3.13 22.95 -11.35
C PHE A 89 -3.70 24.24 -10.75
N HIS A 90 -4.37 24.19 -9.59
CA HIS A 90 -4.95 25.36 -8.92
C HIS A 90 -3.90 26.40 -8.54
N VAL A 91 -2.71 25.99 -8.13
CA VAL A 91 -1.63 26.92 -7.79
C VAL A 91 -0.87 27.42 -9.03
N GLY A 92 -1.18 26.91 -10.22
CA GLY A 92 -0.55 27.28 -11.49
C GLY A 92 0.81 26.60 -11.74
N ALA A 93 1.17 25.60 -10.95
CA ALA A 93 2.39 24.82 -11.12
C ALA A 93 2.20 23.72 -12.19
N THR A 94 3.31 23.19 -12.66
CA THR A 94 3.33 22.10 -13.64
C THR A 94 3.18 20.75 -12.94
N ILE A 95 2.19 19.96 -13.36
CA ILE A 95 2.01 18.57 -12.91
C ILE A 95 3.04 17.70 -13.61
N VAL A 96 3.91 17.03 -12.83
CA VAL A 96 4.85 16.01 -13.32
C VAL A 96 4.34 14.64 -12.86
N MET A 97 3.70 13.91 -13.77
CA MET A 97 3.17 12.59 -13.45
C MET A 97 4.27 11.53 -13.42
N CYS A 98 4.21 10.66 -12.41
CA CYS A 98 5.09 9.52 -12.22
C CYS A 98 4.26 8.24 -12.26
N ASP A 99 4.74 7.21 -12.96
CA ASP A 99 4.07 5.90 -12.97
C ASP A 99 4.12 5.25 -11.59
N VAL A 100 3.41 4.16 -11.40
CA VAL A 100 3.53 3.31 -10.21
C VAL A 100 4.57 2.23 -10.42
N GLY A 101 5.12 1.70 -9.33
CA GLY A 101 6.02 0.56 -9.40
C GLY A 101 5.30 -0.68 -9.97
N LYS A 102 6.04 -1.56 -10.65
CA LYS A 102 5.49 -2.81 -11.18
C LYS A 102 4.78 -3.60 -10.08
N SER A 103 3.54 -4.01 -10.32
CA SER A 103 2.68 -4.72 -9.37
C SER A 103 2.51 -4.03 -8.01
N ARG A 104 2.64 -2.70 -7.97
CA ARG A 104 2.44 -1.86 -6.78
C ARG A 104 1.44 -0.75 -7.09
N TYR A 105 0.76 -0.27 -6.06
CA TYR A 105 -0.16 0.86 -6.16
C TYR A 105 0.52 2.20 -5.85
N THR A 106 1.74 2.15 -5.29
CA THR A 106 2.51 3.32 -4.89
C THR A 106 3.36 3.87 -6.04
N ILE A 107 3.67 5.16 -5.97
CA ILE A 107 4.57 5.85 -6.90
C ILE A 107 5.88 5.07 -7.12
N ASP A 108 6.39 5.09 -8.34
CA ASP A 108 7.66 4.44 -8.69
C ASP A 108 8.84 5.29 -8.17
N TYR A 109 9.51 4.78 -7.15
CA TYR A 109 10.62 5.48 -6.50
C TYR A 109 11.81 5.72 -7.44
N ASP A 110 12.09 4.80 -8.36
CA ASP A 110 13.21 4.94 -9.30
C ASP A 110 12.93 6.06 -10.30
N GLN A 111 11.69 6.21 -10.77
CA GLN A 111 11.29 7.31 -11.63
C GLN A 111 11.28 8.68 -10.94
N ILE A 112 11.07 8.75 -9.62
CA ILE A 112 11.12 10.02 -8.89
C ILE A 112 12.47 10.71 -9.10
N ALA A 113 13.57 9.97 -8.91
CA ALA A 113 14.93 10.51 -9.04
C ALA A 113 15.21 11.13 -10.43
N ASP A 114 14.66 10.50 -11.48
CA ASP A 114 14.85 10.95 -12.87
C ASP A 114 13.98 12.17 -13.22
N LYS A 115 12.86 12.35 -12.51
CA LYS A 115 11.90 13.45 -12.74
C LYS A 115 12.20 14.71 -11.94
N ILE A 116 13.11 14.67 -10.95
CA ILE A 116 13.49 15.84 -10.19
C ILE A 116 14.35 16.77 -11.06
N THR A 117 13.91 18.02 -11.21
CA THR A 117 14.60 19.12 -11.90
C THR A 117 14.82 20.29 -10.95
N PRO A 118 15.58 21.34 -11.33
CA PRO A 118 15.70 22.55 -10.53
C PRO A 118 14.37 23.27 -10.24
N ARG A 119 13.33 23.00 -11.06
CA ARG A 119 11.98 23.54 -10.86
C ARG A 119 11.12 22.70 -9.93
N THR A 120 11.49 21.48 -9.64
CA THR A 120 10.73 20.60 -8.74
C THR A 120 10.79 21.13 -7.32
N LYS A 121 9.64 21.44 -6.73
CA LYS A 121 9.52 21.99 -5.36
C LYS A 121 8.93 20.97 -4.39
N VAL A 122 8.01 20.15 -4.86
CA VAL A 122 7.25 19.21 -4.02
C VAL A 122 7.12 17.85 -4.71
N ILE A 123 7.19 16.79 -3.92
CA ILE A 123 6.73 15.45 -4.28
C ILE A 123 5.50 15.17 -3.42
N MET A 124 4.40 14.75 -4.06
CA MET A 124 3.15 14.40 -3.37
C MET A 124 2.86 12.90 -3.50
N PRO A 125 3.50 12.04 -2.71
CA PRO A 125 3.15 10.61 -2.68
C PRO A 125 1.76 10.42 -2.08
N VAL A 126 1.11 9.31 -2.45
CA VAL A 126 -0.23 8.96 -1.96
C VAL A 126 -0.17 7.66 -1.17
N ASP A 127 -0.64 7.68 0.06
CA ASP A 127 -0.78 6.51 0.93
C ASP A 127 -2.05 5.73 0.58
N ILE A 128 -2.07 5.18 -0.63
CA ILE A 128 -3.26 4.55 -1.21
C ILE A 128 -3.73 3.34 -0.40
N GLY A 129 -5.05 3.19 -0.28
CA GLY A 129 -5.66 2.05 0.41
C GLY A 129 -5.41 1.98 1.92
N GLY A 130 -4.70 2.96 2.47
CA GLY A 130 -4.35 3.02 3.90
C GLY A 130 -3.01 2.37 4.24
N VAL A 131 -2.14 2.18 3.26
CA VAL A 131 -0.77 1.69 3.43
C VAL A 131 0.19 2.83 3.10
N MET A 132 1.06 3.16 4.04
CA MET A 132 2.04 4.23 3.87
C MET A 132 3.08 3.86 2.81
N VAL A 133 3.45 4.83 1.99
CA VAL A 133 4.59 4.69 1.07
C VAL A 133 5.91 4.56 1.84
N ASP A 134 6.97 4.18 1.14
CA ASP A 134 8.31 4.16 1.71
C ASP A 134 8.90 5.58 1.75
N TYR A 135 8.62 6.30 2.83
CA TYR A 135 9.11 7.66 3.02
C TYR A 135 10.61 7.73 3.18
N ASP A 136 11.25 6.73 3.80
CA ASP A 136 12.71 6.70 3.97
C ASP A 136 13.38 6.75 2.59
N ARG A 137 12.91 5.91 1.66
CA ARG A 137 13.40 5.91 0.29
C ARG A 137 13.13 7.23 -0.45
N ILE A 138 11.97 7.86 -0.23
CA ILE A 138 11.68 9.18 -0.83
C ILE A 138 12.64 10.24 -0.26
N PHE A 139 12.89 10.25 1.05
CA PHE A 139 13.82 11.17 1.66
C PHE A 139 15.26 10.95 1.19
N GLU A 140 15.72 9.70 1.05
CA GLU A 140 17.02 9.39 0.44
C GLU A 140 17.14 9.98 -0.98
N ILE A 141 16.09 9.87 -1.79
CA ILE A 141 16.06 10.42 -3.15
C ILE A 141 16.14 11.94 -3.11
N VAL A 142 15.32 12.65 -2.33
CA VAL A 142 15.31 14.11 -2.32
C VAL A 142 16.61 14.68 -1.73
N GLU A 143 17.20 14.02 -0.74
CA GLU A 143 18.53 14.38 -0.23
C GLU A 143 19.63 14.20 -1.27
N SER A 144 19.59 13.11 -2.05
CA SER A 144 20.57 12.88 -3.13
C SER A 144 20.50 13.91 -4.26
N LYS A 145 19.41 14.66 -4.36
CA LYS A 145 19.15 15.67 -5.39
C LYS A 145 19.17 17.11 -4.86
N LYS A 146 19.55 17.35 -3.60
CA LYS A 146 19.53 18.68 -2.99
C LYS A 146 20.41 19.69 -3.72
N ASP A 147 21.53 19.27 -4.32
CA ASP A 147 22.47 20.16 -5.01
C ASP A 147 21.88 20.81 -6.28
N ILE A 148 20.83 20.22 -6.87
CA ILE A 148 20.14 20.80 -8.02
C ILE A 148 18.90 21.60 -7.63
N PHE A 149 18.48 21.53 -6.36
CA PHE A 149 17.31 22.25 -5.87
C PHE A 149 17.52 23.76 -5.90
N GLN A 150 16.58 24.49 -6.47
CA GLN A 150 16.63 25.96 -6.52
C GLN A 150 15.43 26.55 -5.77
N PRO A 151 15.61 26.99 -4.52
CA PRO A 151 14.53 27.58 -3.74
C PRO A 151 14.08 28.91 -4.37
N ALA A 152 12.76 29.11 -4.47
CA ALA A 152 12.15 30.34 -4.99
C ALA A 152 11.83 31.37 -3.89
N ASN A 153 11.87 30.98 -2.62
CA ASN A 153 11.52 31.82 -1.47
C ASN A 153 12.20 31.35 -0.19
N GLU A 154 12.04 32.11 0.90
CA GLU A 154 12.69 31.80 2.18
C GLU A 154 12.17 30.50 2.82
N VAL A 155 10.89 30.17 2.69
CA VAL A 155 10.33 28.91 3.21
C VAL A 155 10.99 27.72 2.52
N GLN A 156 11.13 27.74 1.19
CA GLN A 156 11.81 26.68 0.45
C GLN A 156 13.30 26.58 0.79
N LYS A 157 13.96 27.72 1.10
CA LYS A 157 15.36 27.74 1.54
C LYS A 157 15.56 27.04 2.88
N GLN A 158 14.61 27.16 3.82
CA GLN A 158 14.67 26.46 5.11
C GLN A 158 14.70 24.94 4.93
N TYR A 159 13.96 24.40 3.97
CA TYR A 159 14.03 22.97 3.65
C TYR A 159 15.30 22.57 2.91
N GLY A 160 15.85 23.43 2.07
CA GLY A 160 17.07 23.19 1.30
C GLY A 160 17.00 22.05 0.28
N ARG A 161 15.84 21.45 0.09
CA ARG A 161 15.55 20.32 -0.80
C ARG A 161 14.09 20.30 -1.24
N VAL A 162 13.77 19.40 -2.14
CA VAL A 162 12.36 19.11 -2.52
C VAL A 162 11.58 18.66 -1.29
N VAL A 163 10.41 19.26 -1.08
CA VAL A 163 9.54 19.00 0.08
C VAL A 163 8.64 17.77 -0.20
N VAL A 164 8.44 16.95 0.82
CA VAL A 164 7.56 15.77 0.75
C VAL A 164 6.21 16.11 1.40
N LEU A 165 5.15 16.21 0.57
CA LEU A 165 3.77 16.43 1.00
C LEU A 165 2.96 15.15 0.83
N ALA A 166 2.66 14.46 1.90
CA ALA A 166 1.86 13.25 1.87
C ALA A 166 0.36 13.55 1.61
N ASP A 167 -0.16 13.02 0.51
CA ASP A 167 -1.61 12.83 0.38
C ASP A 167 -2.01 11.60 1.18
N ALA A 168 -2.37 11.84 2.43
CA ALA A 168 -2.72 10.83 3.43
C ALA A 168 -4.24 10.65 3.56
N ALA A 169 -4.98 10.95 2.47
CA ALA A 169 -6.45 10.82 2.46
C ALA A 169 -6.95 9.44 2.87
N HIS A 170 -6.10 8.41 2.81
CA HIS A 170 -6.43 7.03 3.17
C HIS A 170 -5.70 6.51 4.40
N SER A 171 -4.70 7.21 4.96
CA SER A 171 -3.74 6.59 5.90
C SER A 171 -3.84 7.09 7.34
N PHE A 172 -4.86 7.86 7.72
CA PHE A 172 -5.03 8.25 9.14
C PHE A 172 -4.99 7.02 10.05
N GLY A 173 -4.07 7.00 11.01
CA GLY A 173 -3.86 5.88 11.94
C GLY A 173 -3.04 4.70 11.39
N ALA A 174 -2.50 4.78 10.16
CA ALA A 174 -1.46 3.88 9.70
C ALA A 174 -0.12 4.19 10.39
N CYS A 175 0.78 3.20 10.43
CA CYS A 175 2.08 3.32 11.08
C CYS A 175 3.15 2.62 10.23
N ARG A 176 4.32 3.26 10.07
CA ARG A 176 5.50 2.68 9.44
C ARG A 176 6.72 2.89 10.32
N ASN A 177 7.51 1.84 10.56
CA ASN A 177 8.70 1.87 11.43
C ASN A 177 8.41 2.48 12.83
N GLY A 178 7.20 2.30 13.38
CA GLY A 178 6.76 2.87 14.66
C GLY A 178 6.34 4.34 14.58
N ILE A 179 6.42 5.00 13.42
CA ILE A 179 6.02 6.39 13.22
C ILE A 179 4.63 6.41 12.57
N LYS A 180 3.68 7.11 13.17
CA LYS A 180 2.32 7.24 12.63
C LYS A 180 2.28 8.14 11.39
N SER A 181 1.36 7.85 10.49
CA SER A 181 0.96 8.79 9.44
C SER A 181 0.59 10.13 10.07
N GLY A 182 1.09 11.22 9.50
CA GLY A 182 1.01 12.57 10.06
C GLY A 182 2.35 13.12 10.52
N ALA A 183 3.24 12.26 11.04
CA ALA A 183 4.54 12.64 11.59
C ALA A 183 5.75 12.23 10.69
N TYR A 184 5.51 11.54 9.58
CA TYR A 184 6.60 11.01 8.76
C TYR A 184 7.07 11.97 7.67
N ALA A 185 6.15 12.48 6.83
CA ALA A 185 6.45 13.43 5.76
C ALA A 185 6.65 14.86 6.31
N ASP A 186 7.23 15.75 5.50
CA ASP A 186 7.38 17.16 5.88
C ASP A 186 6.02 17.77 6.19
N PHE A 187 5.02 17.51 5.31
CA PHE A 187 3.61 17.78 5.55
C PHE A 187 2.77 16.55 5.24
N THR A 188 1.70 16.38 6.00
CA THR A 188 0.71 15.32 5.78
C THR A 188 -0.68 15.93 5.79
N VAL A 189 -1.51 15.55 4.82
CA VAL A 189 -2.89 16.04 4.76
C VAL A 189 -3.87 14.87 4.74
N PHE A 190 -4.75 14.84 5.74
CA PHE A 190 -5.78 13.83 5.92
C PHE A 190 -7.13 14.24 5.32
N SER A 191 -7.92 13.24 4.95
CA SER A 191 -9.32 13.39 4.56
C SER A 191 -10.24 12.79 5.62
N PHE A 192 -11.28 13.53 5.98
CA PHE A 192 -12.37 13.06 6.84
C PHE A 192 -13.72 13.10 6.08
N HIS A 193 -13.66 12.90 4.76
CA HIS A 193 -14.88 12.71 3.94
C HIS A 193 -15.66 11.47 4.41
N ALA A 194 -16.98 11.45 4.13
CA ALA A 194 -17.91 10.43 4.62
C ALA A 194 -17.51 8.96 4.41
N VAL A 195 -16.73 8.65 3.36
CA VAL A 195 -16.30 7.27 3.04
C VAL A 195 -14.98 6.88 3.70
N LYS A 196 -14.32 7.77 4.46
CA LYS A 196 -13.03 7.49 5.10
C LYS A 196 -13.21 6.70 6.40
N ASN A 197 -12.11 6.15 6.91
CA ASN A 197 -12.11 5.35 8.15
C ASN A 197 -12.59 6.14 9.36
N MET A 198 -12.34 7.44 9.37
CA MET A 198 -12.88 8.41 10.30
C MET A 198 -13.50 9.55 9.49
N THR A 199 -14.68 10.02 9.88
CA THR A 199 -15.39 11.06 9.13
C THR A 199 -15.80 12.24 9.99
N THR A 200 -15.89 13.43 9.34
CA THR A 200 -16.56 14.63 9.84
C THR A 200 -17.68 15.08 8.88
N ALA A 201 -18.23 14.15 8.08
CA ALA A 201 -19.03 14.32 6.88
C ALA A 201 -18.18 14.88 5.72
N GLU A 202 -17.75 16.11 5.80
CA GLU A 202 -16.69 16.73 5.05
C GLU A 202 -15.64 17.30 5.99
N GLY A 203 -14.36 17.15 5.64
CA GLY A 203 -13.26 17.68 6.45
C GLY A 203 -11.90 17.15 6.03
N GLY A 204 -10.89 17.71 6.65
CA GLY A 204 -9.50 17.31 6.53
C GLY A 204 -8.66 17.92 7.65
N ALA A 205 -7.40 17.52 7.70
CA ALA A 205 -6.43 18.12 8.62
C ALA A 205 -5.05 18.17 7.98
N ILE A 206 -4.33 19.25 8.25
CA ILE A 206 -2.92 19.42 7.92
C ILE A 206 -2.10 19.16 9.17
N THR A 207 -1.13 18.27 9.08
CA THR A 207 -0.12 18.02 10.11
C THR A 207 1.28 18.13 9.49
N TRP A 208 2.30 18.22 10.32
CA TRP A 208 3.69 18.25 9.87
C TRP A 208 4.61 17.66 10.94
N ARG A 209 5.78 17.22 10.51
CA ARG A 209 6.82 16.83 11.46
C ARG A 209 7.53 18.08 11.98
N HIS A 210 8.04 17.98 13.21
CA HIS A 210 8.85 19.06 13.79
C HIS A 210 10.18 19.20 13.05
N GLU A 211 10.58 20.44 12.75
CA GLU A 211 11.88 20.82 12.17
C GLU A 211 12.52 21.86 13.10
N GLU A 212 13.77 21.63 13.54
CA GLU A 212 14.43 22.46 14.56
C GLU A 212 14.52 23.94 14.18
N ASP A 213 14.68 24.24 12.90
CA ASP A 213 14.87 25.60 12.38
C ASP A 213 13.55 26.29 11.96
N ILE A 214 12.39 25.68 12.16
CA ILE A 214 11.10 26.21 11.72
C ILE A 214 10.15 26.30 12.91
N ASP A 215 9.62 27.52 13.18
CA ASP A 215 8.67 27.77 14.26
C ASP A 215 7.29 27.16 13.96
N ASP A 216 6.89 26.16 14.73
CA ASP A 216 5.62 25.47 14.59
C ASP A 216 4.42 26.35 14.94
N GLU A 217 4.55 27.35 15.83
CA GLU A 217 3.49 28.32 16.16
C GLU A 217 3.27 29.31 15.01
N GLU A 218 4.35 29.81 14.40
CA GLU A 218 4.27 30.69 13.24
C GLU A 218 3.63 29.97 12.05
N ARG A 219 4.03 28.72 11.79
CA ARG A 219 3.44 27.84 10.75
C ARG A 219 1.96 27.59 11.01
N TYR A 220 1.58 27.25 12.25
CA TYR A 220 0.17 27.07 12.63
C TYR A 220 -0.62 28.35 12.41
N HIS A 221 -0.10 29.49 12.85
CA HIS A 221 -0.74 30.80 12.67
C HIS A 221 -0.95 31.14 11.19
N TRP A 222 0.05 30.87 10.34
CA TRP A 222 -0.07 31.07 8.90
C TRP A 222 -1.24 30.26 8.31
N PHE A 223 -1.34 28.97 8.60
CA PHE A 223 -2.45 28.14 8.11
C PHE A 223 -3.81 28.61 8.64
N MET A 224 -3.89 29.03 9.91
CA MET A 224 -5.11 29.57 10.50
C MET A 224 -5.58 30.85 9.79
N LEU A 225 -4.65 31.75 9.47
CA LEU A 225 -4.95 32.96 8.70
C LEU A 225 -5.47 32.60 7.31
N TYR A 226 -4.74 31.73 6.59
CA TYR A 226 -5.05 31.40 5.20
C TYR A 226 -6.33 30.59 5.04
N CYS A 227 -6.70 29.75 5.98
CA CYS A 227 -7.98 29.05 5.94
C CYS A 227 -9.18 29.94 6.34
N LEU A 228 -8.95 31.15 6.85
CA LEU A 228 -9.97 32.08 7.36
C LEU A 228 -9.82 33.50 6.78
N HIS A 229 -9.84 33.66 5.46
CA HIS A 229 -9.79 34.91 4.74
C HIS A 229 -8.54 35.78 4.98
N GLY A 230 -7.47 35.28 5.58
CA GLY A 230 -6.33 36.09 6.01
C GLY A 230 -6.64 37.04 7.18
N GLN A 231 -7.66 36.70 7.97
CA GLN A 231 -8.16 37.54 9.04
C GLN A 231 -7.32 37.39 10.30
N SER A 232 -6.77 38.50 10.84
CA SER A 232 -5.83 38.49 11.98
C SER A 232 -6.44 38.05 13.31
N LYS A 233 -7.78 37.99 13.44
CA LYS A 233 -8.49 37.49 14.62
C LYS A 233 -9.57 36.49 14.19
N ASP A 234 -9.58 35.32 14.82
CA ASP A 234 -10.66 34.35 14.66
C ASP A 234 -11.93 34.76 15.44
N ALA A 235 -13.02 33.98 15.32
CA ALA A 235 -14.27 34.26 15.98
C ALA A 235 -14.17 34.27 17.52
N LEU A 236 -13.30 33.42 18.11
CA LEU A 236 -13.07 33.36 19.56
C LEU A 236 -12.37 34.64 20.06
N ALA A 237 -11.34 35.08 19.36
CA ALA A 237 -10.63 36.32 19.71
C ALA A 237 -11.51 37.55 19.61
N LYS A 238 -12.47 37.59 18.67
CA LYS A 238 -13.43 38.68 18.50
C LYS A 238 -14.49 38.77 19.61
N MET A 239 -14.72 37.72 20.38
CA MET A 239 -15.67 37.73 21.48
C MET A 239 -15.19 38.51 22.71
N GLN A 240 -13.92 38.86 22.81
CA GLN A 240 -13.42 39.72 23.86
C GLN A 240 -14.02 41.13 23.75
N LEU A 241 -14.46 41.68 24.85
CA LEU A 241 -15.05 43.02 24.92
C LEU A 241 -14.09 44.07 24.29
N GLY A 242 -14.53 44.80 23.29
CA GLY A 242 -13.72 45.77 22.58
C GLY A 242 -12.83 45.22 21.45
N ALA A 243 -12.86 43.90 21.16
CA ALA A 243 -12.00 43.26 20.15
C ALA A 243 -12.62 43.26 18.72
N TRP A 244 -13.42 44.25 18.36
CA TRP A 244 -14.08 44.31 17.05
C TRP A 244 -13.11 44.57 15.89
N GLU A 245 -11.99 45.25 16.15
CA GLU A 245 -11.01 45.62 15.14
C GLU A 245 -10.13 44.42 14.76
N TYR A 246 -10.03 44.15 13.48
CA TYR A 246 -9.18 43.15 12.88
C TYR A 246 -8.66 43.60 11.54
N ASP A 247 -7.58 42.99 11.06
CA ASP A 247 -7.03 43.25 9.74
C ASP A 247 -7.19 42.03 8.82
N ILE A 248 -7.23 42.26 7.52
CA ILE A 248 -7.10 41.23 6.47
C ILE A 248 -5.68 41.35 5.91
N VAL A 249 -4.77 40.53 6.43
CA VAL A 249 -3.34 40.58 6.08
C VAL A 249 -3.06 40.02 4.68
N TYR A 250 -3.98 39.18 4.17
CA TYR A 250 -3.90 38.60 2.83
C TYR A 250 -5.30 38.18 2.34
N PRO A 251 -5.66 38.37 1.03
CA PRO A 251 -6.92 37.86 0.48
C PRO A 251 -6.87 36.35 0.32
N ALA A 252 -7.15 35.64 1.40
CA ALA A 252 -7.01 34.18 1.49
C ALA A 252 -8.36 33.44 1.39
N TYR A 253 -8.37 32.17 1.68
CA TYR A 253 -9.48 31.24 1.49
C TYR A 253 -10.47 31.23 2.64
N LYS A 254 -11.63 30.63 2.43
CA LYS A 254 -12.59 30.24 3.47
C LYS A 254 -12.77 28.74 3.43
N CYS A 255 -11.89 28.02 4.11
CA CYS A 255 -11.84 26.55 4.13
C CYS A 255 -11.53 25.97 5.52
N ASN A 256 -11.86 26.69 6.57
CA ASN A 256 -11.79 26.26 7.96
C ASN A 256 -12.84 25.19 8.28
N MET A 257 -12.57 24.34 9.26
CA MET A 257 -13.55 23.39 9.79
C MET A 257 -14.52 24.10 10.76
N THR A 258 -15.75 23.62 10.83
CA THR A 258 -16.76 24.08 11.78
C THR A 258 -16.78 23.23 13.05
N ASP A 259 -17.28 23.76 14.19
CA ASP A 259 -17.44 23.00 15.41
C ASP A 259 -18.47 21.86 15.29
N ILE A 260 -19.43 21.96 14.37
CA ILE A 260 -20.36 20.87 14.06
C ILE A 260 -19.59 19.67 13.45
N ALA A 261 -18.72 19.92 12.48
CA ALA A 261 -17.89 18.89 11.87
C ALA A 261 -16.88 18.34 12.88
N ALA A 262 -16.25 19.21 13.67
CA ALA A 262 -15.31 18.83 14.71
C ALA A 262 -15.99 17.97 15.82
N ALA A 263 -17.26 18.23 16.15
CA ALA A 263 -18.02 17.42 17.10
C ALA A 263 -18.12 15.97 16.64
N ILE A 264 -18.37 15.72 15.35
CA ILE A 264 -18.33 14.37 14.78
C ILE A 264 -16.93 13.80 14.92
N GLY A 265 -15.91 14.54 14.48
CA GLY A 265 -14.51 14.09 14.48
C GLY A 265 -13.98 13.72 15.87
N ILE A 266 -14.33 14.46 16.91
CA ILE A 266 -13.96 14.15 18.30
C ILE A 266 -14.46 12.77 18.73
N MET A 267 -15.73 12.45 18.45
CA MET A 267 -16.30 11.16 18.86
C MET A 267 -15.81 10.02 17.95
N GLN A 268 -15.63 10.28 16.67
CA GLN A 268 -15.00 9.33 15.74
C GLN A 268 -13.58 8.98 16.20
N LEU A 269 -12.76 9.97 16.55
CA LEU A 269 -11.38 9.73 17.00
C LEU A 269 -11.32 8.93 18.30
N ARG A 270 -12.24 9.15 19.24
CA ARG A 270 -12.35 8.34 20.47
C ARG A 270 -12.65 6.87 20.23
N ARG A 271 -13.31 6.53 19.13
CA ARG A 271 -13.67 5.16 18.74
C ARG A 271 -12.75 4.56 17.68
N PHE A 272 -11.81 5.38 17.15
CA PHE A 272 -11.10 5.08 15.92
C PHE A 272 -10.32 3.77 15.95
N ASP A 273 -9.61 3.49 17.05
CA ASP A 273 -8.78 2.28 17.13
C ASP A 273 -9.63 1.01 17.08
N GLY A 274 -10.78 0.97 17.75
CA GLY A 274 -11.72 -0.15 17.65
C GLY A 274 -12.32 -0.32 16.24
N MET A 275 -12.61 0.79 15.55
CA MET A 275 -13.06 0.74 14.14
C MET A 275 -11.94 0.24 13.21
N LYS A 276 -10.67 0.61 13.46
CA LYS A 276 -9.50 0.12 12.73
C LYS A 276 -9.30 -1.38 12.96
N GLU A 277 -9.35 -1.84 14.19
CA GLU A 277 -9.23 -3.25 14.55
C GLU A 277 -10.30 -4.09 13.85
N ARG A 278 -11.56 -3.62 13.85
CA ARG A 278 -12.64 -4.30 13.13
C ARG A 278 -12.38 -4.46 11.64
N ARG A 279 -11.89 -3.42 10.96
CA ARG A 279 -11.50 -3.47 9.54
C ARG A 279 -10.36 -4.46 9.31
N GLN A 280 -9.38 -4.52 10.21
CA GLN A 280 -8.27 -5.47 10.15
C GLN A 280 -8.75 -6.93 10.30
N GLU A 281 -9.75 -7.19 11.16
CA GLU A 281 -10.38 -8.49 11.28
C GLU A 281 -11.07 -8.92 9.97
N ILE A 282 -11.80 -8.01 9.32
CA ILE A 282 -12.46 -8.27 8.04
C ILE A 282 -11.43 -8.60 6.95
N ILE A 283 -10.29 -7.89 6.88
CA ILE A 283 -9.20 -8.22 5.97
C ILE A 283 -8.72 -9.66 6.19
N LYS A 284 -8.49 -10.06 7.45
CA LYS A 284 -8.05 -11.43 7.77
C LYS A 284 -9.07 -12.48 7.32
N ARG A 285 -10.38 -12.17 7.44
CA ARG A 285 -11.46 -13.05 6.94
C ARG A 285 -11.44 -13.17 5.42
N TYR A 286 -11.35 -12.05 4.71
CA TYR A 286 -11.22 -12.04 3.26
C TYR A 286 -10.00 -12.81 2.79
N ASP A 287 -8.85 -12.58 3.41
CA ASP A 287 -7.60 -13.27 3.11
C ASP A 287 -7.71 -14.79 3.27
N LYS A 288 -8.44 -15.25 4.31
CA LYS A 288 -8.66 -16.66 4.57
C LYS A 288 -9.57 -17.29 3.50
N ILE A 289 -10.68 -16.64 3.16
CA ILE A 289 -11.67 -17.17 2.20
C ILE A 289 -11.11 -17.11 0.77
N LEU A 290 -10.44 -16.03 0.39
CA LEU A 290 -9.86 -15.84 -0.93
C LEU A 290 -8.48 -16.50 -1.10
N LEU A 291 -8.04 -17.27 -0.11
CA LEU A 291 -6.80 -18.03 -0.20
C LEU A 291 -6.87 -19.02 -1.38
N ASN A 292 -5.78 -19.12 -2.14
CA ASN A 292 -5.63 -20.01 -3.31
C ASN A 292 -6.53 -19.67 -4.51
N THR A 293 -7.16 -18.49 -4.57
CA THR A 293 -7.89 -18.01 -5.75
C THR A 293 -7.00 -17.32 -6.79
N GLY A 294 -5.71 -17.15 -6.49
CA GLY A 294 -4.73 -16.53 -7.40
C GLY A 294 -4.81 -15.02 -7.48
N ILE A 295 -5.62 -14.37 -6.66
CA ILE A 295 -5.62 -12.92 -6.56
C ILE A 295 -4.31 -12.39 -5.97
N GLU A 296 -3.96 -11.19 -6.36
CA GLU A 296 -2.96 -10.35 -5.68
C GLU A 296 -3.71 -9.27 -4.90
N ARG A 297 -3.35 -9.08 -3.65
CA ARG A 297 -3.97 -8.07 -2.80
C ARG A 297 -2.96 -7.09 -2.23
N MET A 298 -3.42 -5.93 -1.84
CA MET A 298 -2.64 -5.00 -1.04
C MET A 298 -2.31 -5.63 0.32
N TYR A 299 -1.03 -5.56 0.72
CA TYR A 299 -0.60 -6.05 2.04
C TYR A 299 -0.67 -4.91 3.06
N HIS A 300 -1.60 -5.04 4.01
CA HIS A 300 -1.77 -4.07 5.09
C HIS A 300 -0.84 -4.30 6.28
N PHE A 301 -0.27 -5.51 6.40
CA PHE A 301 0.54 -5.90 7.54
C PHE A 301 1.87 -6.45 7.05
N ALA A 302 2.93 -5.70 7.31
CA ALA A 302 4.31 -6.09 7.11
C ALA A 302 5.12 -5.80 8.39
N SER A 303 6.36 -6.26 8.46
CA SER A 303 7.21 -6.04 9.64
C SER A 303 7.51 -4.56 9.91
N ASP A 304 7.47 -3.73 8.86
CA ASP A 304 7.79 -2.31 8.87
C ASP A 304 6.57 -1.39 8.66
N ASN A 305 5.41 -1.96 8.30
CA ASN A 305 4.22 -1.18 7.91
C ASN A 305 2.93 -1.82 8.42
N GLU A 306 2.19 -1.09 9.23
CA GLU A 306 0.83 -1.42 9.68
C GLU A 306 -0.15 -0.46 9.01
N GLY A 307 -0.85 -0.92 7.97
CA GLY A 307 -1.91 -0.16 7.32
C GLY A 307 -3.15 0.00 8.21
N ASN A 308 -3.92 1.05 7.95
CA ASN A 308 -5.16 1.32 8.68
C ASN A 308 -6.39 0.59 8.13
N ALA A 309 -6.21 -0.34 7.17
CA ALA A 309 -7.28 -1.12 6.57
C ALA A 309 -8.37 -0.25 5.90
N HIS A 310 -7.98 0.77 5.12
CA HIS A 310 -8.96 1.65 4.46
C HIS A 310 -9.68 0.97 3.30
N LEU A 311 -8.95 0.30 2.38
CA LEU A 311 -9.50 -0.41 1.23
C LEU A 311 -8.97 -1.85 1.17
N TYR A 312 -9.82 -2.78 0.77
CA TYR A 312 -9.38 -4.10 0.34
C TYR A 312 -9.24 -4.10 -1.18
N MET A 313 -8.07 -3.68 -1.66
CA MET A 313 -7.73 -3.63 -3.08
C MET A 313 -7.12 -4.96 -3.50
N MET A 314 -7.69 -5.58 -4.53
CA MET A 314 -7.17 -6.83 -5.08
C MET A 314 -7.06 -6.76 -6.60
N ARG A 315 -6.13 -7.53 -7.15
CA ARG A 315 -5.96 -7.73 -8.59
C ARG A 315 -6.21 -9.18 -8.95
N ILE A 316 -6.71 -9.37 -10.14
CA ILE A 316 -6.89 -10.70 -10.74
C ILE A 316 -5.95 -10.79 -11.93
N PRO A 317 -4.70 -11.28 -11.76
CA PRO A 317 -3.72 -11.33 -12.84
C PRO A 317 -4.22 -12.07 -14.07
N GLY A 318 -3.95 -11.49 -15.24
CA GLY A 318 -4.26 -12.12 -16.55
C GLY A 318 -5.67 -11.90 -17.07
N ILE A 319 -6.54 -11.18 -16.34
CA ILE A 319 -7.83 -10.76 -16.90
C ILE A 319 -7.74 -9.39 -17.59
N THR A 320 -8.63 -9.15 -18.54
CA THR A 320 -8.79 -7.87 -19.22
C THR A 320 -9.68 -6.91 -18.41
N GLU A 321 -9.66 -5.61 -18.77
CA GLU A 321 -10.58 -4.62 -18.19
C GLU A 321 -12.06 -5.02 -18.39
N GLN A 322 -12.42 -5.58 -19.55
CA GLN A 322 -13.77 -6.05 -19.81
C GLN A 322 -14.17 -7.17 -18.85
N GLN A 323 -13.32 -8.18 -18.67
CA GLN A 323 -13.56 -9.29 -17.74
C GLN A 323 -13.67 -8.80 -16.28
N ARG A 324 -12.84 -7.82 -15.88
CA ARG A 324 -12.96 -7.17 -14.59
C ARG A 324 -14.32 -6.49 -14.41
N ASN A 325 -14.80 -5.77 -15.44
CA ASN A 325 -16.11 -5.13 -15.41
C ASN A 325 -17.25 -6.14 -15.33
N GLU A 326 -17.13 -7.28 -16.00
CA GLU A 326 -18.11 -8.39 -15.88
C GLU A 326 -18.15 -8.96 -14.46
N ILE A 327 -17.02 -9.08 -13.76
CA ILE A 327 -16.98 -9.50 -12.36
C ILE A 327 -17.69 -8.48 -11.47
N ILE A 328 -17.49 -7.18 -11.68
CA ILE A 328 -18.16 -6.12 -10.94
C ILE A 328 -19.70 -6.22 -11.12
N VAL A 329 -20.16 -6.48 -12.34
CA VAL A 329 -21.60 -6.68 -12.60
C VAL A 329 -22.14 -7.90 -11.85
N LYS A 330 -21.44 -9.04 -11.90
CA LYS A 330 -21.85 -10.26 -11.15
C LYS A 330 -21.88 -10.04 -9.63
N MET A 331 -20.92 -9.29 -9.10
CA MET A 331 -20.94 -8.92 -7.67
C MET A 331 -22.16 -8.05 -7.34
N ALA A 332 -22.48 -7.07 -8.19
CA ALA A 332 -23.64 -6.21 -8.02
C ALA A 332 -24.97 -6.99 -8.13
N GLU A 333 -25.09 -7.95 -9.06
CA GLU A 333 -26.24 -8.86 -9.19
C GLU A 333 -26.44 -9.73 -7.92
N ALA A 334 -25.33 -10.11 -7.26
CA ALA A 334 -25.37 -10.79 -5.97
C ALA A 334 -25.67 -9.84 -4.78
N GLY A 335 -25.83 -8.54 -5.03
CA GLY A 335 -26.12 -7.53 -4.01
C GLY A 335 -24.87 -7.03 -3.27
N VAL A 336 -23.68 -7.14 -3.85
CA VAL A 336 -22.42 -6.65 -3.27
C VAL A 336 -21.89 -5.49 -4.10
N ALA A 337 -21.83 -4.30 -3.52
CA ALA A 337 -21.23 -3.14 -4.17
C ALA A 337 -19.70 -3.24 -4.14
N THR A 338 -19.05 -3.18 -5.31
CA THR A 338 -17.60 -3.12 -5.47
C THR A 338 -17.18 -1.82 -6.14
N ASN A 339 -15.90 -1.50 -6.11
CA ASN A 339 -15.37 -0.28 -6.74
C ASN A 339 -14.03 -0.55 -7.40
N VAL A 340 -13.46 0.48 -8.05
CA VAL A 340 -12.12 0.48 -8.64
C VAL A 340 -11.34 1.69 -8.11
N HIS A 341 -10.21 1.45 -7.46
CA HIS A 341 -9.33 2.48 -6.92
C HIS A 341 -7.91 2.36 -7.49
N PHE A 342 -7.54 3.15 -8.49
CA PHE A 342 -8.30 4.19 -9.19
C PHE A 342 -8.16 4.02 -10.72
N LYS A 343 -9.07 4.63 -11.49
CA LYS A 343 -8.81 4.86 -12.90
C LYS A 343 -7.69 5.91 -13.02
N PRO A 344 -6.55 5.61 -13.69
CA PRO A 344 -5.43 6.53 -13.80
C PRO A 344 -5.79 7.89 -14.38
N LEU A 345 -5.18 8.95 -13.88
CA LEU A 345 -5.50 10.32 -14.26
C LEU A 345 -5.50 10.58 -15.78
N PRO A 346 -4.52 10.10 -16.59
CA PRO A 346 -4.50 10.30 -18.04
C PRO A 346 -5.70 9.67 -18.79
N MET A 347 -6.45 8.78 -18.15
CA MET A 347 -7.66 8.21 -18.75
C MET A 347 -8.90 9.12 -18.62
N HIS A 348 -8.83 10.16 -17.80
CA HIS A 348 -9.90 11.14 -17.63
C HIS A 348 -9.77 12.30 -18.63
N THR A 349 -10.92 12.83 -19.08
CA THR A 349 -10.99 13.90 -20.09
C THR A 349 -10.15 15.13 -19.71
N ALA A 350 -10.20 15.56 -18.46
CA ALA A 350 -9.46 16.73 -18.00
C ALA A 350 -7.95 16.61 -18.24
N TYR A 351 -7.37 15.45 -17.89
CA TYR A 351 -5.94 15.22 -18.02
C TYR A 351 -5.49 14.90 -19.45
N LYS A 352 -6.36 14.26 -20.26
CA LYS A 352 -6.14 14.14 -21.71
C LYS A 352 -6.05 15.51 -22.36
N ASN A 353 -6.91 16.45 -21.98
CA ASN A 353 -6.89 17.83 -22.48
C ASN A 353 -5.63 18.61 -22.06
N LEU A 354 -4.98 18.20 -20.97
CA LEU A 354 -3.69 18.71 -20.55
C LEU A 354 -2.49 18.02 -21.26
N GLY A 355 -2.75 17.08 -22.18
CA GLY A 355 -1.73 16.43 -22.99
C GLY A 355 -1.17 15.13 -22.43
N PHE A 356 -1.73 14.57 -21.35
CA PHE A 356 -1.29 13.28 -20.80
C PHE A 356 -1.91 12.11 -21.55
N ASP A 357 -1.09 11.09 -21.87
CA ASP A 357 -1.53 9.81 -22.46
C ASP A 357 -1.22 8.66 -21.50
N ILE A 358 -2.19 7.75 -21.29
CA ILE A 358 -2.03 6.56 -20.44
C ILE A 358 -0.94 5.61 -20.96
N LYS A 359 -0.62 5.66 -22.24
CA LYS A 359 0.46 4.85 -22.85
C LYS A 359 1.84 5.14 -22.25
N ASP A 360 2.04 6.34 -21.69
CA ASP A 360 3.28 6.73 -21.01
C ASP A 360 3.39 6.13 -19.61
N PHE A 361 2.31 5.49 -19.11
CA PHE A 361 2.18 4.95 -17.76
C PHE A 361 1.67 3.50 -17.76
N PRO A 362 2.44 2.56 -18.35
CA PRO A 362 2.00 1.19 -18.58
C PRO A 362 1.74 0.41 -17.27
N ASN A 363 2.49 0.71 -16.19
CA ASN A 363 2.29 0.02 -14.92
C ASN A 363 0.95 0.43 -14.28
N ALA A 364 0.60 1.70 -14.30
CA ALA A 364 -0.67 2.20 -13.79
C ALA A 364 -1.86 1.63 -14.57
N TYR A 365 -1.76 1.53 -15.90
CA TYR A 365 -2.78 0.89 -16.71
C TYR A 365 -2.95 -0.59 -16.36
N ASN A 366 -1.82 -1.32 -16.23
CA ASN A 366 -1.84 -2.73 -15.87
C ASN A 366 -2.39 -2.98 -14.46
N GLN A 367 -2.17 -2.03 -13.52
CA GLN A 367 -2.81 -2.08 -12.20
C GLN A 367 -4.32 -1.90 -12.30
N TYR A 368 -4.76 -0.89 -13.04
CA TYR A 368 -6.16 -0.51 -13.16
C TYR A 368 -7.01 -1.58 -13.87
N CYS A 369 -6.52 -2.16 -14.96
CA CYS A 369 -7.35 -3.00 -15.83
C CYS A 369 -7.88 -4.27 -15.14
N ASN A 370 -7.25 -4.72 -14.05
CA ASN A 370 -7.63 -5.93 -13.34
C ASN A 370 -7.80 -5.74 -11.81
N GLU A 371 -7.88 -4.48 -11.35
CA GLU A 371 -8.14 -4.15 -9.94
C GLU A 371 -9.64 -4.13 -9.64
N ILE A 372 -10.01 -4.68 -8.48
CA ILE A 372 -11.32 -4.56 -7.85
C ILE A 372 -11.11 -4.32 -6.36
N SER A 373 -11.83 -3.34 -5.80
CA SER A 373 -11.91 -3.11 -4.36
C SER A 373 -13.19 -3.70 -3.79
N LEU A 374 -13.07 -4.55 -2.76
CA LEU A 374 -14.20 -5.13 -2.04
C LEU A 374 -14.70 -4.19 -0.94
N PRO A 375 -15.99 -4.27 -0.54
CA PRO A 375 -16.51 -3.55 0.61
C PRO A 375 -15.65 -3.78 1.85
N LEU A 376 -15.26 -2.71 2.52
CA LEU A 376 -14.50 -2.78 3.76
C LEU A 376 -14.87 -1.60 4.65
N ASN A 377 -15.62 -1.86 5.71
CA ASN A 377 -16.04 -0.85 6.69
C ASN A 377 -16.31 -1.51 8.05
N SER A 378 -16.30 -0.72 9.13
CA SER A 378 -16.41 -1.23 10.50
C SER A 378 -17.82 -1.72 10.88
N VAL A 379 -18.84 -1.39 10.09
CA VAL A 379 -20.22 -1.83 10.36
C VAL A 379 -20.56 -3.16 9.69
N LEU A 380 -19.70 -3.71 8.82
CA LEU A 380 -19.90 -5.05 8.25
C LEU A 380 -19.91 -6.11 9.36
N THR A 381 -20.94 -6.92 9.37
CA THR A 381 -21.00 -8.12 10.21
C THR A 381 -20.07 -9.21 9.67
N ASP A 382 -19.75 -10.21 10.48
CA ASP A 382 -18.97 -11.38 10.05
C ASP A 382 -19.64 -12.12 8.90
N GLN A 383 -20.98 -12.28 8.98
CA GLN A 383 -21.75 -12.96 7.94
C GLN A 383 -21.73 -12.20 6.61
N GLU A 384 -21.81 -10.87 6.64
CA GLU A 384 -21.72 -10.05 5.43
C GLU A 384 -20.31 -10.08 4.83
N ALA A 385 -19.27 -10.01 5.67
CA ALA A 385 -17.89 -10.13 5.21
C ALA A 385 -17.63 -11.49 4.57
N ASP A 386 -18.06 -12.58 5.20
CA ASP A 386 -17.91 -13.92 4.65
C ASP A 386 -18.68 -14.06 3.33
N PHE A 387 -19.89 -13.52 3.23
CA PHE A 387 -20.69 -13.52 2.01
C PHE A 387 -19.99 -12.77 0.86
N VAL A 388 -19.42 -11.59 1.11
CA VAL A 388 -18.65 -10.82 0.11
C VAL A 388 -17.51 -11.66 -0.45
N ALA A 389 -16.69 -12.24 0.44
CA ALA A 389 -15.53 -13.00 0.02
C ALA A 389 -15.90 -14.31 -0.67
N GLN A 390 -16.94 -15.01 -0.18
CA GLN A 390 -17.44 -16.25 -0.78
C GLN A 390 -18.01 -16.00 -2.17
N THR A 391 -18.83 -14.96 -2.35
CA THR A 391 -19.37 -14.56 -3.66
C THR A 391 -18.25 -14.28 -4.66
N MET A 392 -17.23 -13.50 -4.25
CA MET A 392 -16.07 -13.23 -5.10
C MET A 392 -15.35 -14.54 -5.46
N ARG A 393 -15.12 -15.43 -4.50
CA ARG A 393 -14.48 -16.72 -4.74
C ARG A 393 -15.23 -17.56 -5.76
N GLU A 394 -16.56 -17.68 -5.62
CA GLU A 394 -17.41 -18.47 -6.54
C GLU A 394 -17.37 -17.91 -7.98
N ILE A 395 -17.42 -16.58 -8.14
CA ILE A 395 -17.30 -15.92 -9.44
C ILE A 395 -15.93 -16.22 -10.07
N LEU A 396 -14.86 -16.15 -9.28
CA LEU A 396 -13.51 -16.43 -9.75
C LEU A 396 -13.35 -17.89 -10.16
N GLU A 397 -13.72 -18.83 -9.30
CA GLU A 397 -13.60 -20.28 -9.55
C GLU A 397 -14.45 -20.75 -10.72
N GLY A 398 -15.58 -20.10 -10.96
CA GLY A 398 -16.48 -20.44 -12.07
C GLY A 398 -15.99 -20.02 -13.46
N ASN A 399 -15.16 -18.98 -13.59
CA ASN A 399 -14.92 -18.36 -14.90
C ASN A 399 -13.48 -17.87 -15.15
N TYR A 400 -12.66 -17.58 -14.12
CA TYR A 400 -11.44 -16.80 -14.33
C TYR A 400 -10.19 -17.45 -13.73
N VAL A 401 -10.37 -18.51 -12.96
CA VAL A 401 -9.28 -19.16 -12.23
C VAL A 401 -8.92 -20.47 -12.94
N LYS A 402 -7.68 -20.60 -13.41
CA LYS A 402 -7.16 -21.93 -13.74
C LYS A 402 -7.22 -22.75 -12.45
N LYS A 403 -8.00 -23.82 -12.42
CA LYS A 403 -8.02 -24.77 -11.29
C LYS A 403 -6.62 -25.29 -11.04
N ALA A 404 -6.26 -25.46 -9.76
CA ALA A 404 -5.09 -26.27 -9.46
C ALA A 404 -5.23 -27.65 -10.13
N PRO A 405 -4.15 -28.23 -10.64
CA PRO A 405 -4.19 -29.61 -11.16
C PRO A 405 -4.81 -30.56 -10.13
N GLU A 406 -5.65 -31.48 -10.57
CA GLU A 406 -6.24 -32.48 -9.67
C GLU A 406 -5.17 -33.47 -9.21
N GLU A 407 -4.27 -33.85 -10.10
CA GLU A 407 -3.14 -34.72 -9.84
C GLU A 407 -1.81 -34.03 -10.17
N LEU A 408 -0.75 -34.38 -9.44
CA LEU A 408 0.62 -33.95 -9.71
C LEU A 408 1.48 -35.20 -9.91
N VAL A 409 2.07 -35.31 -11.08
CA VAL A 409 2.92 -36.42 -11.49
C VAL A 409 4.39 -36.00 -11.43
N LEU A 410 5.18 -36.74 -10.64
CA LEU A 410 6.62 -36.49 -10.48
C LEU A 410 7.42 -37.24 -11.57
N LYS A 411 8.30 -36.55 -12.24
CA LYS A 411 9.29 -37.10 -13.14
C LYS A 411 10.69 -36.74 -12.64
N ARG A 412 11.49 -37.74 -12.26
CA ARG A 412 12.89 -37.49 -11.89
C ARG A 412 13.70 -37.21 -13.16
N VAL A 413 14.43 -36.09 -13.14
CA VAL A 413 15.39 -35.74 -14.20
C VAL A 413 16.55 -36.72 -14.15
N ARG A 414 16.90 -37.34 -15.29
CA ARG A 414 18.01 -38.31 -15.43
C ARG A 414 19.20 -37.63 -16.07
N GLU A 415 20.37 -38.10 -15.70
CA GLU A 415 21.62 -37.70 -16.36
C GLU A 415 21.54 -37.92 -17.87
N GLY A 416 22.04 -36.94 -18.65
CA GLY A 416 22.06 -37.01 -20.12
C GLY A 416 20.72 -36.73 -20.80
N ASN A 417 19.67 -36.34 -20.06
CA ASN A 417 18.41 -35.87 -20.65
C ASN A 417 18.38 -34.34 -20.76
N ASP A 418 18.98 -33.84 -21.81
CA ASP A 418 19.08 -32.38 -22.05
C ASP A 418 17.72 -31.69 -22.12
N ALA A 419 16.68 -32.37 -22.65
CA ALA A 419 15.33 -31.80 -22.73
C ALA A 419 14.75 -31.52 -21.33
N ASP A 420 14.93 -32.41 -20.36
CA ASP A 420 14.47 -32.22 -18.99
C ASP A 420 15.31 -31.12 -18.27
N ILE A 421 16.60 -31.04 -18.54
CA ILE A 421 17.47 -29.96 -18.01
C ILE A 421 17.03 -28.59 -18.54
N PHE A 422 16.75 -28.49 -19.84
CA PHE A 422 16.21 -27.26 -20.42
C PHE A 422 14.85 -26.87 -19.81
N ALA A 423 13.95 -27.83 -19.60
CA ALA A 423 12.66 -27.59 -18.98
C ALA A 423 12.79 -27.04 -17.53
N VAL A 424 13.74 -27.53 -16.76
CA VAL A 424 14.06 -26.98 -15.43
C VAL A 424 14.56 -25.53 -15.54
N GLN A 425 15.50 -25.28 -16.46
CA GLN A 425 16.06 -23.95 -16.67
C GLN A 425 14.97 -22.94 -17.07
N GLU A 426 14.16 -23.28 -18.07
CA GLU A 426 13.09 -22.43 -18.60
C GLU A 426 12.07 -22.07 -17.50
N LEU A 427 11.68 -23.06 -16.69
CA LEU A 427 10.74 -22.83 -15.58
C LEU A 427 11.35 -21.94 -14.50
N LEU A 428 12.59 -22.15 -14.11
CA LEU A 428 13.29 -21.32 -13.13
C LEU A 428 13.47 -19.89 -13.66
N GLN A 429 13.81 -19.72 -14.92
CA GLN A 429 13.93 -18.40 -15.56
C GLN A 429 12.59 -17.69 -15.57
N MET A 430 11.52 -18.34 -16.04
CA MET A 430 10.15 -17.79 -16.04
C MET A 430 9.72 -17.34 -14.63
N CYS A 431 10.00 -18.15 -13.62
CA CYS A 431 9.71 -17.79 -12.23
C CYS A 431 10.57 -16.61 -11.76
N GLY A 432 11.84 -16.58 -12.14
CA GLY A 432 12.77 -15.49 -11.78
C GLY A 432 12.36 -14.16 -12.38
N GLU A 433 11.99 -14.15 -13.67
CA GLU A 433 11.50 -12.97 -14.37
C GLU A 433 10.21 -12.44 -13.72
N GLU A 434 9.26 -13.31 -13.42
CA GLU A 434 8.01 -12.93 -12.78
C GLU A 434 8.20 -12.47 -11.33
N MET A 435 9.15 -13.06 -10.59
CA MET A 435 9.53 -12.62 -9.24
C MET A 435 10.23 -11.26 -9.27
N PHE A 436 11.06 -10.99 -10.27
CA PHE A 436 11.64 -9.67 -10.49
C PHE A 436 10.55 -8.64 -10.80
N ILE A 437 9.64 -8.95 -11.71
CA ILE A 437 8.53 -8.08 -12.11
C ILE A 437 7.62 -7.76 -10.91
N ARG A 438 7.25 -8.77 -10.11
CA ARG A 438 6.26 -8.60 -9.02
C ARG A 438 6.86 -8.10 -7.72
N TYR A 439 8.08 -8.52 -7.39
CA TYR A 439 8.64 -8.34 -6.06
C TYR A 439 10.01 -7.67 -6.04
N ASN A 440 10.52 -7.24 -7.20
CA ASN A 440 11.86 -6.67 -7.38
C ASN A 440 12.98 -7.57 -6.83
N GLN A 441 12.84 -8.90 -6.98
CA GLN A 441 13.80 -9.87 -6.48
C GLN A 441 14.76 -10.30 -7.57
N LEU A 442 16.02 -9.88 -7.44
CA LEU A 442 17.06 -10.09 -8.45
C LEU A 442 17.68 -11.48 -8.45
N HIS A 443 17.60 -12.23 -7.36
CA HIS A 443 18.38 -13.47 -7.19
C HIS A 443 18.01 -14.62 -8.14
N TRP A 444 16.86 -14.58 -8.81
CA TRP A 444 16.47 -15.50 -9.88
C TRP A 444 16.27 -14.82 -11.24
N ALA A 445 16.49 -13.50 -11.32
CA ALA A 445 16.36 -12.76 -12.58
C ALA A 445 17.50 -13.07 -13.57
N THR A 446 18.66 -13.53 -13.08
CA THR A 446 19.74 -14.03 -13.92
C THR A 446 19.53 -15.52 -14.14
N PRO A 447 19.39 -16.00 -15.39
CA PRO A 447 19.21 -17.42 -15.68
C PRO A 447 20.36 -18.26 -15.12
N LEU A 448 20.03 -19.37 -14.50
CA LEU A 448 21.04 -20.37 -14.15
C LEU A 448 21.64 -20.97 -15.41
N SER A 449 22.94 -21.16 -15.43
CA SER A 449 23.57 -21.86 -16.55
C SER A 449 23.13 -23.32 -16.57
N ILE A 450 22.98 -23.89 -17.77
CA ILE A 450 22.65 -25.30 -17.98
C ILE A 450 23.62 -26.21 -17.22
N ASN A 451 24.92 -25.87 -17.23
CA ASN A 451 25.96 -26.64 -16.55
C ASN A 451 25.70 -26.77 -15.04
N ILE A 452 25.22 -25.71 -14.38
CA ILE A 452 24.88 -25.78 -12.96
C ILE A 452 23.72 -26.75 -12.72
N ILE A 453 22.70 -26.74 -13.57
CA ILE A 453 21.56 -27.65 -13.43
C ILE A 453 21.99 -29.09 -13.71
N GLN A 454 22.88 -29.31 -14.68
CA GLN A 454 23.47 -30.63 -14.96
C GLN A 454 24.29 -31.15 -13.76
N GLU A 455 25.16 -30.32 -13.19
CA GLU A 455 25.94 -30.68 -11.99
C GLU A 455 25.03 -30.99 -10.78
N GLU A 456 23.96 -30.20 -10.61
CA GLU A 456 22.98 -30.48 -9.56
C GLU A 456 22.22 -31.76 -9.80
N ALA A 457 21.85 -32.10 -11.05
CA ALA A 457 21.19 -33.37 -11.37
C ALA A 457 22.07 -34.61 -11.12
N LEU A 458 23.40 -34.44 -11.09
CA LEU A 458 24.35 -35.49 -10.71
C LEU A 458 24.44 -35.71 -9.18
N SER A 459 24.31 -34.64 -8.43
CA SER A 459 24.53 -34.65 -6.96
C SER A 459 23.24 -34.60 -6.13
N THR A 460 22.09 -34.27 -6.75
CA THR A 460 20.79 -34.13 -6.08
C THR A 460 19.68 -34.82 -6.88
N GLU A 461 18.56 -35.07 -6.24
CA GLU A 461 17.37 -35.53 -6.94
C GLU A 461 16.59 -34.31 -7.49
N VAL A 462 16.61 -34.10 -8.78
CA VAL A 462 15.87 -33.04 -9.47
C VAL A 462 14.56 -33.60 -10.01
N TYR A 463 13.45 -32.93 -9.75
CA TYR A 463 12.13 -33.35 -10.19
C TYR A 463 11.45 -32.28 -11.05
N LEU A 464 10.88 -32.71 -12.17
CA LEU A 464 9.85 -32.01 -12.91
C LEU A 464 8.48 -32.53 -12.48
N VAL A 465 7.52 -31.65 -12.34
CA VAL A 465 6.16 -31.96 -11.91
C VAL A 465 5.19 -31.59 -13.02
N TYR A 466 4.37 -32.53 -13.40
CA TYR A 466 3.37 -32.37 -14.45
C TYR A 466 1.96 -32.51 -13.89
N ASP A 467 0.98 -31.91 -14.56
CA ASP A 467 -0.45 -32.14 -14.31
C ASP A 467 -0.94 -33.41 -15.02
N GLU A 468 -2.21 -33.74 -14.82
CA GLU A 468 -2.90 -34.88 -15.46
C GLU A 468 -2.99 -34.75 -16.99
N LYS A 469 -2.66 -33.60 -17.58
CA LYS A 469 -2.63 -33.32 -19.03
C LYS A 469 -1.21 -33.22 -19.58
N GLU A 470 -0.22 -33.66 -18.81
CA GLU A 470 1.20 -33.59 -19.17
C GLU A 470 1.75 -32.16 -19.32
N ASN A 471 1.09 -31.13 -18.76
CA ASN A 471 1.67 -29.80 -18.72
C ASN A 471 2.66 -29.67 -17.56
N LEU A 472 3.80 -29.03 -17.83
CA LEU A 472 4.79 -28.73 -16.78
C LEU A 472 4.21 -27.73 -15.79
N VAL A 473 4.23 -28.09 -14.51
CA VAL A 473 3.61 -27.34 -13.40
C VAL A 473 4.64 -26.75 -12.46
N ALA A 474 5.70 -27.52 -12.18
CA ALA A 474 6.67 -27.13 -11.16
C ALA A 474 8.00 -27.88 -11.31
N THR A 475 9.01 -27.42 -10.57
CA THR A 475 10.26 -28.14 -10.31
C THR A 475 10.65 -27.98 -8.84
N PHE A 476 11.40 -28.94 -8.32
CA PHE A 476 12.09 -28.83 -7.04
C PHE A 476 13.25 -29.84 -6.97
N HIS A 477 14.26 -29.51 -6.14
CA HIS A 477 15.43 -30.38 -5.95
C HIS A 477 15.48 -30.87 -4.51
N MET A 478 15.89 -32.10 -4.31
CA MET A 478 16.09 -32.72 -2.98
C MET A 478 17.48 -33.37 -2.87
N SER A 479 18.07 -33.29 -1.69
CA SER A 479 19.33 -33.93 -1.38
C SER A 479 19.41 -34.27 0.10
N GLU A 480 20.42 -35.02 0.48
CA GLU A 480 20.84 -35.12 1.88
C GLU A 480 21.31 -33.72 2.36
N ASN A 481 21.32 -33.53 3.67
CA ASN A 481 21.70 -32.28 4.30
C ASN A 481 23.07 -31.75 3.85
N PRO A 482 23.19 -30.60 3.17
CA PRO A 482 24.48 -30.09 2.73
C PRO A 482 25.26 -29.49 3.90
N SER A 483 26.43 -30.03 4.20
CA SER A 483 27.31 -29.60 5.30
C SER A 483 27.74 -28.12 5.20
N MET A 484 27.68 -27.54 4.00
CA MET A 484 28.01 -26.11 3.81
C MET A 484 26.96 -25.15 4.41
N TYR A 485 25.73 -25.61 4.62
CA TYR A 485 24.65 -24.77 5.15
C TYR A 485 24.21 -25.16 6.55
N PHE A 486 24.29 -26.46 6.89
CA PHE A 486 23.76 -27.02 8.12
C PHE A 486 24.78 -27.95 8.78
N ASP A 487 24.75 -28.03 10.10
CA ASP A 487 25.50 -29.04 10.85
C ASP A 487 24.89 -30.42 10.58
N VAL A 488 25.75 -31.44 10.49
CA VAL A 488 25.34 -32.84 10.29
C VAL A 488 25.03 -33.46 11.65
N ASP A 489 23.98 -32.95 12.29
CA ASP A 489 23.55 -33.34 13.64
C ASP A 489 22.35 -34.31 13.64
N LYS A 490 21.61 -34.33 12.53
CA LYS A 490 20.38 -35.10 12.32
C LYS A 490 20.30 -35.63 10.91
N LYS A 491 19.58 -36.73 10.71
CA LYS A 491 19.21 -37.17 9.36
C LYS A 491 18.12 -36.25 8.82
N ALA A 492 18.50 -35.37 7.88
CA ALA A 492 17.62 -34.31 7.33
C ALA A 492 17.51 -34.41 5.81
N MET A 493 16.34 -34.14 5.28
CA MET A 493 16.13 -33.89 3.86
C MET A 493 16.28 -32.39 3.60
N TYR A 494 17.15 -32.03 2.66
CA TYR A 494 17.28 -30.65 2.19
C TYR A 494 16.56 -30.50 0.86
N PHE A 495 15.71 -29.47 0.74
CA PHE A 495 15.11 -29.11 -0.53
C PHE A 495 15.48 -27.68 -0.95
N GLN A 496 15.57 -27.47 -2.24
CA GLN A 496 15.92 -26.20 -2.85
C GLN A 496 15.23 -26.04 -4.19
N ARG A 497 15.28 -24.82 -4.76
CA ARG A 497 14.76 -24.47 -6.09
C ARG A 497 13.31 -24.92 -6.33
N MET A 498 12.48 -24.90 -5.28
CA MET A 498 11.06 -25.17 -5.44
C MET A 498 10.42 -24.00 -6.20
N ALA A 499 10.02 -24.24 -7.43
CA ALA A 499 9.40 -23.27 -8.33
C ALA A 499 8.13 -23.84 -8.94
N VAL A 500 7.08 -23.04 -8.98
CA VAL A 500 5.78 -23.35 -9.60
C VAL A 500 5.56 -22.38 -10.74
N VAL A 501 5.05 -22.83 -11.89
CA VAL A 501 4.74 -21.94 -13.01
C VAL A 501 3.87 -20.76 -12.56
N PRO A 502 4.18 -19.51 -12.96
CA PRO A 502 3.51 -18.31 -12.43
C PRO A 502 1.98 -18.33 -12.54
N SER A 503 1.43 -18.94 -13.58
CA SER A 503 -0.03 -19.05 -13.78
C SER A 503 -0.73 -19.93 -12.74
N LEU A 504 0.01 -20.71 -11.95
CA LEU A 504 -0.49 -21.57 -10.86
C LEU A 504 -0.07 -21.11 -9.47
N TRP A 505 0.57 -19.93 -9.36
CA TRP A 505 0.90 -19.37 -8.05
C TRP A 505 -0.37 -19.11 -7.23
N ARG A 506 -0.26 -19.30 -5.90
CA ARG A 506 -1.38 -19.13 -4.94
C ARG A 506 -2.57 -20.05 -5.18
N ARG A 507 -2.37 -21.18 -5.93
CA ARG A 507 -3.35 -22.24 -6.16
C ARG A 507 -3.17 -23.46 -5.26
N GLY A 508 -2.32 -23.35 -4.25
CA GLY A 508 -2.03 -24.46 -3.35
C GLY A 508 -1.01 -25.48 -3.88
N VAL A 509 -0.51 -25.31 -5.12
CA VAL A 509 0.46 -26.23 -5.72
C VAL A 509 1.73 -26.32 -4.87
N GLY A 510 2.31 -25.18 -4.45
CA GLY A 510 3.49 -25.16 -3.58
C GLY A 510 3.29 -25.90 -2.26
N THR A 511 2.10 -25.83 -1.65
CA THR A 511 1.75 -26.58 -0.43
C THR A 511 1.75 -28.09 -0.69
N ARG A 512 1.21 -28.52 -1.83
CA ARG A 512 1.20 -29.94 -2.24
C ARG A 512 2.61 -30.46 -2.52
N LEU A 513 3.45 -29.65 -3.17
CA LEU A 513 4.86 -30.00 -3.39
C LEU A 513 5.61 -30.16 -2.07
N LEU A 514 5.41 -29.24 -1.13
CA LEU A 514 6.02 -29.33 0.19
C LEU A 514 5.57 -30.60 0.93
N GLN A 515 4.28 -30.96 0.83
CA GLN A 515 3.77 -32.21 1.39
C GLN A 515 4.47 -33.43 0.76
N MET A 516 4.69 -33.44 -0.56
CA MET A 516 5.43 -34.53 -1.24
C MET A 516 6.88 -34.63 -0.75
N VAL A 517 7.54 -33.50 -0.49
CA VAL A 517 8.89 -33.47 0.11
C VAL A 517 8.86 -34.05 1.52
N GLU A 518 7.87 -33.68 2.34
CA GLU A 518 7.70 -34.22 3.70
C GLU A 518 7.45 -35.72 3.71
N ASP A 519 6.54 -36.18 2.85
CA ASP A 519 6.20 -37.62 2.76
C ASP A 519 7.41 -38.47 2.33
N LYS A 520 8.19 -37.95 1.37
CA LYS A 520 9.44 -38.62 0.97
C LYS A 520 10.47 -38.61 2.10
N ALA A 521 10.66 -37.48 2.77
CA ALA A 521 11.59 -37.39 3.90
C ALA A 521 11.23 -38.35 5.04
N ARG A 522 9.94 -38.51 5.37
CA ARG A 522 9.47 -39.50 6.35
C ARG A 522 9.76 -40.94 5.88
N LYS A 523 9.48 -41.22 4.59
CA LYS A 523 9.75 -42.52 3.99
C LYS A 523 11.24 -42.89 4.04
N ASP A 524 12.12 -41.91 3.85
CA ASP A 524 13.57 -42.08 3.88
C ASP A 524 14.11 -42.04 5.33
N GLY A 525 13.25 -41.92 6.34
CA GLY A 525 13.59 -41.94 7.77
C GLY A 525 14.33 -40.70 8.24
N CYS A 526 14.03 -39.53 7.63
CA CYS A 526 14.55 -38.23 8.08
C CYS A 526 13.79 -37.74 9.31
N GLU A 527 14.48 -37.02 10.20
CA GLU A 527 13.92 -36.41 11.41
C GLU A 527 13.35 -35.03 11.13
N CYS A 528 13.88 -34.33 10.12
CA CYS A 528 13.49 -33.02 9.75
C CYS A 528 13.71 -32.74 8.26
N ILE A 529 13.10 -31.66 7.78
CA ILE A 529 13.38 -31.08 6.46
C ILE A 529 14.00 -29.68 6.63
N ARG A 530 14.93 -29.35 5.73
CA ARG A 530 15.73 -28.13 5.78
C ARG A 530 15.70 -27.42 4.43
N CYS A 531 15.80 -26.11 4.46
CA CYS A 531 15.96 -25.28 3.27
C CYS A 531 16.70 -23.98 3.59
N THR A 532 17.14 -23.26 2.56
CA THR A 532 17.66 -21.90 2.68
C THR A 532 16.78 -20.94 1.90
N VAL A 533 16.59 -19.75 2.44
CA VAL A 533 15.84 -18.67 1.79
C VAL A 533 16.55 -17.33 2.02
N TYR A 534 16.48 -16.43 1.07
CA TYR A 534 17.00 -15.08 1.23
C TYR A 534 16.11 -14.25 2.18
N SER A 535 16.74 -13.47 3.07
CA SER A 535 16.00 -12.66 4.07
C SER A 535 15.03 -11.68 3.43
N GLU A 536 15.33 -11.19 2.23
CA GLU A 536 14.50 -10.27 1.45
C GLU A 536 13.35 -10.96 0.69
N SER A 537 13.34 -12.29 0.64
CA SER A 537 12.27 -13.08 0.00
C SER A 537 11.05 -13.22 0.91
N HIS A 538 10.40 -12.11 1.26
CA HIS A 538 9.30 -12.07 2.23
C HIS A 538 8.17 -13.07 1.92
N HIS A 539 7.81 -13.26 0.64
CA HIS A 539 6.76 -14.21 0.24
C HIS A 539 7.19 -15.67 0.46
N ALA A 540 8.45 -16.03 0.15
CA ALA A 540 8.97 -17.38 0.39
C ALA A 540 9.13 -17.64 1.90
N LEU A 541 9.62 -16.64 2.64
CA LEU A 541 9.76 -16.71 4.09
C LEU A 541 8.39 -16.90 4.75
N TRP A 542 7.39 -16.11 4.36
CA TRP A 542 6.03 -16.24 4.86
C TRP A 542 5.44 -17.64 4.55
N PHE A 543 5.64 -18.14 3.32
CA PHE A 543 5.19 -19.46 2.92
C PHE A 543 5.80 -20.54 3.83
N LEU A 544 7.12 -20.52 4.04
CA LEU A 544 7.82 -21.50 4.87
C LEU A 544 7.39 -21.42 6.34
N GLN A 545 7.30 -20.21 6.91
CA GLN A 545 6.86 -20.01 8.30
C GLN A 545 5.42 -20.50 8.51
N LYS A 546 4.50 -20.22 7.58
CA LYS A 546 3.13 -20.73 7.61
C LYS A 546 3.08 -22.26 7.65
N HIS A 547 4.03 -22.94 7.03
CA HIS A 547 4.13 -24.41 7.01
C HIS A 547 5.01 -24.99 8.13
N GLY A 548 5.34 -24.19 9.15
CA GLY A 548 5.98 -24.64 10.37
C GLY A 548 7.51 -24.62 10.35
N PHE A 549 8.12 -24.01 9.35
CA PHE A 549 9.58 -23.81 9.35
C PHE A 549 9.98 -22.71 10.32
N LYS A 550 11.10 -22.96 11.03
CA LYS A 550 11.73 -22.00 11.94
C LYS A 550 13.13 -21.68 11.46
N THR A 551 13.54 -20.43 11.57
CA THR A 551 14.92 -20.03 11.30
C THR A 551 15.82 -20.55 12.42
N LEU A 552 16.83 -21.34 12.07
CA LEU A 552 17.84 -21.82 13.00
C LEU A 552 18.93 -20.75 13.18
N TYR A 553 19.49 -20.27 12.08
CA TYR A 553 20.53 -19.24 12.05
C TYR A 553 20.58 -18.51 10.72
N LYS A 554 21.36 -17.43 10.69
CA LYS A 554 21.58 -16.58 9.51
C LYS A 554 23.02 -16.77 9.03
N ARG A 555 23.21 -16.86 7.71
CA ARG A 555 24.53 -16.89 7.08
C ARG A 555 24.71 -15.74 6.10
N PRO A 556 25.79 -14.95 6.18
CA PRO A 556 26.08 -13.94 5.18
C PRO A 556 26.47 -14.61 3.85
N SER A 557 25.94 -14.09 2.76
CA SER A 557 26.35 -14.35 1.38
C SER A 557 26.89 -13.05 0.77
N LYS A 558 27.56 -13.10 -0.40
CA LYS A 558 28.22 -11.91 -1.00
C LYS A 558 27.34 -10.66 -1.08
N HIS A 559 26.03 -10.83 -1.28
CA HIS A 559 25.08 -9.72 -1.47
C HIS A 559 23.80 -9.86 -0.64
N PHE A 560 23.63 -10.99 0.09
CA PHE A 560 22.36 -11.30 0.76
C PHE A 560 22.62 -12.02 2.08
N ILE A 561 21.61 -12.03 2.95
CA ILE A 561 21.58 -12.88 4.14
C ILE A 561 20.72 -14.10 3.82
N LEU A 562 21.31 -15.30 3.97
CA LEU A 562 20.59 -16.57 3.89
C LEU A 562 20.04 -16.94 5.26
N LEU A 563 18.76 -17.22 5.32
CA LEU A 563 18.10 -17.82 6.47
C LEU A 563 18.13 -19.35 6.31
N CYS A 564 18.81 -20.04 7.21
CA CYS A 564 18.81 -21.50 7.29
C CYS A 564 17.60 -21.93 8.12
N MET A 565 16.66 -22.62 7.49
CA MET A 565 15.37 -22.95 8.09
C MET A 565 15.15 -24.46 8.20
N GLU A 566 14.46 -24.89 9.27
CA GLU A 566 14.16 -26.28 9.57
C GLU A 566 12.70 -26.45 9.99
N LYS A 567 12.11 -27.56 9.58
CA LYS A 567 10.82 -28.08 10.08
C LYS A 567 11.03 -29.50 10.59
N GLN A 568 10.60 -29.78 11.82
CA GLN A 568 10.53 -31.15 12.36
C GLN A 568 9.42 -31.94 11.67
N LEU A 569 9.65 -33.25 11.41
CA LEU A 569 8.70 -34.11 10.69
C LEU A 569 7.77 -34.89 11.62
#